data_8144da75839aad8c9dd2f3858a029117
#
_entry.id   8144da75839aad8c9dd2f3858a029117
#
_cell.length_a   1.000
_cell.length_b   1.000
_cell.length_c   1.000
_cell.angle_alpha   90.00
_cell.angle_beta   90.00
_cell.angle_gamma   90.00
#
_symmetry.space_group_name_H-M   'P 1'
#
loop_
_entity.id
_entity.type
_entity.pdbx_description
1 polymer ?
#
loop_
_entity_poly.entity_id
_entity_poly.type
_entity_poly.pdbx_seq_one_letter_code
_entity_poly.pdbx_strand_id
1 'polypeptide(L)'
;MASTSSFSQRPTLFIKSIIQNPSHLFRTVIILCLFLLLILILHRSSCPKQSPTYICIEDPELLKLSGLEKVEFLPFNSATPQDCMKKVLLRETLLTSEEQSRADHCVQNYEKDFKAAHELFWYGDNQYVRHHHHKYLTNQSLVLDVGGNVGEDAAYLIKHYNPKNYVVLEPLKLLYRNLVVKFKNRPNVLTYNIGLSKKNEVFMLSIEGHDGDATSPFLAKTTDGTCSLKVVNTTVFLTKLGVGCFDVDLMTINCEGCEYDVLESIISNSLVNNFKHIQFATHTKLAYLVDPVNRYCRIQELLQRTHRLSYSYKFNWETWTRRDITI
;
A
#
# COMPACT_ATOMS: atom_id res chain seq x y z
N MET A 1 72.42 -31.95 0.40
CA MET A 1 72.08 -33.07 -0.50
C MET A 1 70.69 -32.83 -1.00
N ALA A 2 70.56 -32.29 -2.17
CA ALA A 2 70.14 -32.88 -3.44
C ALA A 2 68.68 -33.39 -3.31
N SER A 3 67.73 -33.01 -4.14
CA SER A 3 67.77 -32.90 -5.60
C SER A 3 66.54 -32.09 -6.10
N THR A 4 66.78 -31.27 -7.10
CA THR A 4 65.87 -30.65 -8.03
C THR A 4 65.26 -31.69 -8.98
N SER A 5 63.94 -31.63 -9.24
CA SER A 5 63.39 -32.19 -10.47
C SER A 5 62.47 -31.21 -11.12
N SER A 6 62.94 -30.74 -12.25
CA SER A 6 62.25 -29.95 -13.25
C SER A 6 61.05 -30.71 -13.85
N PHE A 7 59.91 -30.02 -13.98
CA PHE A 7 58.83 -30.47 -14.85
C PHE A 7 58.56 -29.36 -15.90
N SER A 8 59.27 -29.48 -17.02
CA SER A 8 58.95 -28.84 -18.28
C SER A 8 57.97 -29.75 -19.00
N GLN A 9 56.69 -29.33 -19.14
CA GLN A 9 55.81 -29.93 -20.14
C GLN A 9 55.16 -28.85 -20.97
N ARG A 10 55.28 -29.02 -22.25
CA ARG A 10 55.03 -28.12 -23.39
C ARG A 10 53.53 -27.92 -23.68
N PRO A 11 53.07 -26.69 -23.96
CA PRO A 11 51.68 -26.43 -24.41
C PRO A 11 51.49 -26.57 -25.93
N THR A 12 52.39 -27.26 -26.66
CA THR A 12 52.39 -27.26 -28.14
C THR A 12 51.58 -28.37 -28.81
N LEU A 13 51.02 -29.33 -28.05
CA LEU A 13 50.27 -30.46 -28.64
C LEU A 13 48.79 -30.19 -28.85
N PHE A 14 48.18 -29.26 -28.09
CA PHE A 14 46.74 -29.01 -28.18
C PHE A 14 46.36 -28.13 -29.39
N ILE A 15 47.23 -27.25 -29.85
CA ILE A 15 46.97 -26.34 -30.96
C ILE A 15 47.08 -27.05 -32.33
N LYS A 16 47.92 -28.07 -32.46
CA LYS A 16 48.07 -28.82 -33.73
C LYS A 16 46.90 -29.74 -34.07
N SER A 17 46.13 -30.24 -33.11
CA SER A 17 44.98 -31.11 -33.38
C SER A 17 43.72 -30.34 -33.86
N ILE A 18 43.65 -29.05 -33.56
CA ILE A 18 42.49 -28.18 -33.92
C ILE A 18 42.55 -27.77 -35.39
N ILE A 19 43.75 -27.68 -35.98
CA ILE A 19 43.94 -27.20 -37.35
C ILE A 19 43.77 -28.34 -38.40
N GLN A 20 43.82 -29.61 -37.97
CA GLN A 20 43.71 -30.77 -38.92
C GLN A 20 42.26 -31.24 -39.17
N ASN A 21 41.26 -30.68 -38.49
CA ASN A 21 39.89 -31.09 -38.73
C ASN A 21 38.95 -29.86 -38.80
N PRO A 22 38.57 -29.40 -39.99
CA PRO A 22 37.79 -28.18 -40.20
C PRO A 22 36.42 -28.22 -39.48
N SER A 23 35.88 -29.41 -39.24
CA SER A 23 34.63 -29.57 -38.48
C SER A 23 34.79 -29.28 -36.98
N HIS A 24 35.98 -29.53 -36.40
CA HIS A 24 36.29 -29.19 -35.03
C HIS A 24 36.51 -27.69 -34.83
N LEU A 25 37.20 -27.05 -35.77
CA LEU A 25 37.40 -25.60 -35.75
C LEU A 25 36.04 -24.86 -35.80
N PHE A 26 35.14 -25.28 -36.68
CA PHE A 26 33.82 -24.71 -36.83
C PHE A 26 32.96 -24.86 -35.55
N ARG A 27 32.99 -26.04 -34.95
CA ARG A 27 32.29 -26.29 -33.66
C ARG A 27 32.84 -25.43 -32.54
N THR A 28 34.17 -25.28 -32.44
CA THR A 28 34.83 -24.47 -31.40
C THR A 28 34.47 -22.99 -31.56
N VAL A 29 34.45 -22.47 -32.80
CA VAL A 29 34.05 -21.09 -33.10
C VAL A 29 32.60 -20.85 -32.73
N ILE A 30 31.69 -21.78 -33.07
CA ILE A 30 30.26 -21.66 -32.69
C ILE A 30 30.09 -21.63 -31.17
N ILE A 31 30.76 -22.51 -30.42
CA ILE A 31 30.71 -22.54 -28.96
C ILE A 31 31.24 -21.23 -28.36
N LEU A 32 32.35 -20.69 -28.88
CA LEU A 32 32.88 -19.40 -28.44
C LEU A 32 31.92 -18.24 -28.74
N CYS A 33 31.30 -18.21 -29.91
CA CYS A 33 30.32 -17.21 -30.28
C CYS A 33 29.06 -17.29 -29.37
N LEU A 34 28.57 -18.51 -29.09
CA LEU A 34 27.46 -18.72 -28.19
C LEU A 34 27.80 -18.29 -26.75
N PHE A 35 29.03 -18.56 -26.29
CA PHE A 35 29.50 -18.16 -24.98
C PHE A 35 29.65 -16.64 -24.88
N LEU A 36 30.15 -15.98 -25.91
CA LEU A 36 30.22 -14.52 -25.99
C LEU A 36 28.82 -13.88 -26.05
N LEU A 37 27.89 -14.49 -26.78
CA LEU A 37 26.48 -14.06 -26.81
C LEU A 37 25.83 -14.20 -25.45
N LEU A 38 26.06 -15.29 -24.73
CA LEU A 38 25.60 -15.53 -23.39
C LEU A 38 26.16 -14.50 -22.40
N ILE A 39 27.46 -14.18 -22.49
CA ILE A 39 28.10 -13.12 -21.70
C ILE A 39 27.48 -11.77 -22.01
N LEU A 40 27.22 -11.44 -23.28
CA LEU A 40 26.57 -10.20 -23.68
C LEU A 40 25.12 -10.11 -23.19
N ILE A 41 24.37 -11.23 -23.18
CA ILE A 41 23.01 -11.30 -22.62
C ILE A 41 23.06 -11.15 -21.11
N LEU A 42 23.97 -11.83 -20.43
CA LEU A 42 24.16 -11.71 -18.98
C LEU A 42 24.65 -10.32 -18.57
N HIS A 43 25.50 -9.69 -19.38
CA HIS A 43 25.94 -8.30 -19.14
C HIS A 43 24.83 -7.28 -19.41
N ARG A 44 23.94 -7.52 -20.38
CA ARG A 44 22.75 -6.69 -20.59
C ARG A 44 21.72 -6.85 -19.47
N SER A 45 21.62 -8.03 -18.87
CA SER A 45 20.73 -8.25 -17.71
C SER A 45 21.31 -7.76 -16.39
N SER A 46 22.63 -7.52 -16.32
CA SER A 46 23.31 -6.97 -15.13
C SER A 46 23.59 -5.46 -15.21
N CYS A 47 23.19 -4.75 -16.29
CA CYS A 47 23.04 -3.29 -16.18
C CYS A 47 21.97 -3.04 -15.11
N PRO A 48 22.31 -2.42 -13.96
CA PRO A 48 21.30 -1.94 -13.07
C PRO A 48 20.43 -1.03 -13.93
N LYS A 49 19.14 -1.35 -14.08
CA LYS A 49 18.16 -0.36 -14.53
C LYS A 49 18.35 0.79 -13.56
N GLN A 50 19.02 1.85 -13.98
CA GLN A 50 18.96 3.10 -13.23
C GLN A 50 17.47 3.38 -13.16
N SER A 51 16.90 3.16 -11.99
CA SER A 51 15.57 3.66 -11.69
C SER A 51 15.60 5.14 -12.07
N PRO A 52 14.66 5.62 -12.87
CA PRO A 52 14.62 7.02 -13.22
C PRO A 52 14.72 7.79 -11.91
N THR A 53 15.72 8.66 -11.81
CA THR A 53 15.88 9.51 -10.63
C THR A 53 14.70 10.46 -10.66
N TYR A 54 13.61 10.10 -9.98
CA TYR A 54 12.44 10.94 -9.86
C TYR A 54 12.80 12.15 -9.01
N ILE A 55 12.99 13.29 -9.65
CA ILE A 55 13.20 14.57 -8.97
C ILE A 55 11.80 15.12 -8.68
N CYS A 56 11.36 15.00 -7.45
CA CYS A 56 10.18 15.70 -6.96
C CYS A 56 10.57 17.15 -6.67
N ILE A 57 10.57 18.00 -7.69
CA ILE A 57 10.72 19.45 -7.46
C ILE A 57 9.37 19.95 -6.95
N GLU A 58 9.31 20.35 -5.70
CA GLU A 58 8.13 20.92 -5.07
C GLU A 58 8.29 22.45 -4.97
N ASP A 59 7.22 23.16 -5.33
CA ASP A 59 7.12 24.58 -5.08
C ASP A 59 7.02 24.84 -3.56
N PRO A 60 7.92 25.62 -2.95
CA PRO A 60 7.88 25.90 -1.51
C PRO A 60 6.56 26.49 -1.03
N GLU A 61 5.85 27.25 -1.86
CA GLU A 61 4.53 27.79 -1.51
C GLU A 61 3.46 26.68 -1.43
N LEU A 62 3.54 25.67 -2.31
CA LEU A 62 2.64 24.52 -2.26
C LEU A 62 2.89 23.63 -1.04
N LEU A 63 4.10 23.65 -0.48
CA LEU A 63 4.40 22.93 0.77
C LEU A 63 3.71 23.54 2.00
N LYS A 64 3.37 24.83 1.95
CA LYS A 64 2.65 25.52 3.05
C LYS A 64 1.18 25.12 3.12
N LEU A 65 0.59 24.65 2.01
CA LEU A 65 -0.81 24.24 1.96
C LEU A 65 -0.94 22.79 2.45
N SER A 66 -1.87 22.55 3.36
CA SER A 66 -2.13 21.20 3.87
C SER A 66 -2.73 20.25 2.83
N GLY A 67 -3.40 20.81 1.81
CA GLY A 67 -4.21 20.08 0.84
C GLY A 67 -5.70 19.97 1.25
N LEU A 68 -6.01 20.27 2.50
CA LEU A 68 -7.40 20.33 3.01
C LEU A 68 -8.22 21.47 2.38
N GLU A 69 -7.56 22.48 1.85
CA GLU A 69 -8.17 23.63 1.19
C GLU A 69 -8.98 23.22 -0.06
N LYS A 70 -8.56 22.12 -0.71
CA LYS A 70 -9.21 21.55 -1.90
C LYS A 70 -10.31 20.54 -1.58
N VAL A 71 -10.47 20.18 -0.31
CA VAL A 71 -11.50 19.23 0.10
C VAL A 71 -12.81 19.97 0.27
N GLU A 72 -13.76 19.61 -0.56
CA GLU A 72 -15.11 20.17 -0.56
C GLU A 72 -16.10 19.13 -0.01
N PHE A 73 -17.21 19.65 0.52
CA PHE A 73 -18.31 18.80 0.94
C PHE A 73 -18.86 18.01 -0.25
N LEU A 74 -18.92 16.69 -0.13
CA LEU A 74 -19.49 15.81 -1.13
C LEU A 74 -21.02 15.74 -0.96
N PRO A 75 -21.85 16.25 -1.87
CA PRO A 75 -23.30 16.17 -1.75
C PRO A 75 -23.79 14.75 -2.09
N PHE A 76 -23.68 13.85 -1.10
CA PHE A 76 -24.05 12.45 -1.25
C PHE A 76 -25.40 12.20 -0.56
N ASN A 77 -26.34 11.53 -1.25
CA ASN A 77 -27.66 11.18 -0.76
C ASN A 77 -28.47 12.41 -0.19
N SER A 78 -28.36 13.54 -0.86
CA SER A 78 -29.02 14.81 -0.47
C SER A 78 -28.62 15.35 0.90
N ALA A 79 -27.53 14.87 1.47
CA ALA A 79 -26.98 15.41 2.72
C ALA A 79 -26.45 16.84 2.53
N THR A 80 -26.55 17.64 3.56
CA THR A 80 -26.05 19.02 3.62
C THR A 80 -25.01 19.18 4.72
N PRO A 81 -24.13 20.20 4.65
CA PRO A 81 -23.18 20.45 5.73
C PRO A 81 -23.80 20.64 7.12
N GLN A 82 -25.04 21.14 7.17
CA GLN A 82 -25.79 21.35 8.41
C GLN A 82 -26.15 20.03 9.10
N ASP A 83 -26.32 18.95 8.34
CA ASP A 83 -26.65 17.63 8.87
C ASP A 83 -25.47 17.02 9.64
N CYS A 84 -24.24 17.43 9.32
CA CYS A 84 -23.00 16.89 9.89
C CYS A 84 -22.68 17.42 11.29
N MET A 85 -23.04 18.66 11.56
CA MET A 85 -22.57 19.37 12.76
C MET A 85 -23.08 18.79 14.10
N LYS A 86 -23.96 17.80 14.06
CA LYS A 86 -24.67 17.28 15.24
C LYS A 86 -24.09 16.00 15.83
N LYS A 87 -23.06 15.35 15.27
CA LYS A 87 -22.78 13.94 15.59
C LYS A 87 -21.34 13.49 15.83
N VAL A 88 -20.35 14.37 15.90
CA VAL A 88 -19.00 13.91 16.29
C VAL A 88 -18.96 13.76 17.81
N LEU A 89 -19.25 12.55 18.30
CA LEU A 89 -19.14 12.20 19.71
C LEU A 89 -17.81 11.49 19.94
N LEU A 90 -17.07 11.92 20.96
CA LEU A 90 -15.93 11.15 21.46
C LEU A 90 -16.44 9.81 21.98
N ARG A 91 -15.75 8.74 21.58
CA ARG A 91 -16.09 7.39 22.00
C ARG A 91 -15.10 6.89 23.05
N GLU A 92 -15.63 6.10 23.98
CA GLU A 92 -14.80 5.36 24.92
C GLU A 92 -13.89 4.37 24.15
N THR A 93 -12.59 4.53 24.30
CA THR A 93 -11.56 3.69 23.67
C THR A 93 -10.81 2.82 24.68
N LEU A 94 -11.12 2.93 25.98
CA LEU A 94 -10.58 2.00 26.97
C LEU A 94 -11.17 0.60 26.74
N LEU A 95 -10.31 -0.39 26.82
CA LEU A 95 -10.72 -1.79 26.74
C LEU A 95 -11.27 -2.25 28.09
N THR A 96 -12.31 -3.07 28.09
CA THR A 96 -12.71 -3.83 29.28
C THR A 96 -11.64 -4.86 29.62
N SER A 97 -11.72 -5.46 30.81
CA SER A 97 -10.76 -6.51 31.22
C SER A 97 -10.78 -7.71 30.26
N GLU A 98 -11.95 -8.08 29.76
CA GLU A 98 -12.12 -9.17 28.80
C GLU A 98 -11.56 -8.84 27.42
N GLU A 99 -11.81 -7.61 26.94
CA GLU A 99 -11.23 -7.11 25.68
C GLU A 99 -9.70 -7.03 25.78
N GLN A 100 -9.18 -6.54 26.91
CA GLN A 100 -7.73 -6.49 27.14
C GLN A 100 -7.13 -7.90 27.12
N SER A 101 -7.74 -8.86 27.79
CA SER A 101 -7.28 -10.26 27.79
C SER A 101 -7.24 -10.85 26.37
N ARG A 102 -8.25 -10.56 25.53
CA ARG A 102 -8.24 -11.01 24.13
C ARG A 102 -7.17 -10.29 23.30
N ALA A 103 -6.97 -9.00 23.51
CA ALA A 103 -5.90 -8.24 22.85
C ALA A 103 -4.52 -8.78 23.23
N ASP A 104 -4.28 -9.08 24.51
CA ASP A 104 -3.02 -9.67 24.98
C ASP A 104 -2.77 -11.06 24.37
N HIS A 105 -3.81 -11.88 24.27
CA HIS A 105 -3.73 -13.17 23.58
C HIS A 105 -3.43 -13.03 22.08
N CYS A 106 -4.01 -12.03 21.42
CA CYS A 106 -3.74 -11.70 20.03
C CYS A 106 -2.26 -11.37 19.85
N VAL A 107 -1.68 -10.52 20.72
CA VAL A 107 -0.26 -10.15 20.70
C VAL A 107 0.64 -11.36 20.90
N GLN A 108 0.33 -12.21 21.86
CA GLN A 108 1.11 -13.42 22.16
C GLN A 108 1.17 -14.41 20.99
N ASN A 109 0.13 -14.45 20.15
CA ASN A 109 0.07 -15.34 18.99
C ASN A 109 0.52 -14.68 17.67
N TYR A 110 1.02 -13.46 17.69
CA TYR A 110 1.34 -12.67 16.50
C TYR A 110 2.17 -13.43 15.45
N GLU A 111 3.34 -13.92 15.80
CA GLU A 111 4.27 -14.54 14.86
C GLU A 111 3.65 -15.78 14.17
N LYS A 112 2.92 -16.60 14.93
CA LYS A 112 2.23 -17.78 14.42
C LYS A 112 1.12 -17.39 13.44
N ASP A 113 0.26 -16.46 13.85
CA ASP A 113 -0.92 -16.06 13.08
C ASP A 113 -0.52 -15.26 11.84
N PHE A 114 0.48 -14.37 11.97
CA PHE A 114 1.04 -13.63 10.84
C PHE A 114 1.59 -14.57 9.78
N LYS A 115 2.44 -15.51 10.15
CA LYS A 115 3.07 -16.44 9.20
C LYS A 115 2.02 -17.27 8.45
N ALA A 116 1.07 -17.85 9.16
CA ALA A 116 0.02 -18.66 8.56
C ALA A 116 -0.84 -17.88 7.57
N ALA A 117 -1.24 -16.66 7.94
CA ALA A 117 -2.07 -15.80 7.10
C ALA A 117 -1.30 -15.20 5.91
N HIS A 118 -0.02 -14.88 6.11
CA HIS A 118 0.84 -14.28 5.08
C HIS A 118 1.03 -15.21 3.87
N GLU A 119 1.31 -16.47 4.11
CA GLU A 119 1.46 -17.46 3.03
C GLU A 119 0.17 -17.60 2.23
N LEU A 120 -0.98 -17.73 2.91
CA LEU A 120 -2.28 -17.86 2.27
C LEU A 120 -2.65 -16.63 1.44
N PHE A 121 -2.41 -15.42 1.97
CA PHE A 121 -2.75 -14.18 1.30
C PHE A 121 -1.87 -13.93 0.07
N TRP A 122 -0.55 -13.93 0.21
CA TRP A 122 0.35 -13.51 -0.86
C TRP A 122 0.50 -14.53 -1.98
N TYR A 123 0.43 -15.83 -1.67
CA TYR A 123 0.58 -16.90 -2.67
C TYR A 123 -0.74 -17.48 -3.16
N GLY A 124 -1.88 -17.07 -2.60
CA GLY A 124 -3.19 -17.60 -2.95
C GLY A 124 -4.21 -16.52 -3.32
N ASP A 125 -4.80 -15.89 -2.32
CA ASP A 125 -6.08 -15.19 -2.47
C ASP A 125 -5.99 -13.67 -2.67
N ASN A 126 -4.81 -13.08 -2.70
CA ASN A 126 -4.59 -11.63 -2.67
C ASN A 126 -5.52 -10.86 -3.63
N GLN A 127 -5.48 -11.17 -4.92
CA GLN A 127 -6.28 -10.45 -5.93
C GLN A 127 -7.79 -10.70 -5.73
N TYR A 128 -8.15 -11.91 -5.31
CA TYR A 128 -9.54 -12.27 -5.11
C TYR A 128 -10.16 -11.50 -3.94
N VAL A 129 -9.51 -11.49 -2.79
CA VAL A 129 -10.04 -10.82 -1.58
C VAL A 129 -10.08 -9.30 -1.70
N ARG A 130 -9.13 -8.72 -2.43
CA ARG A 130 -9.11 -7.26 -2.65
C ARG A 130 -10.26 -6.79 -3.53
N HIS A 131 -10.76 -7.63 -4.41
CA HIS A 131 -11.63 -7.21 -5.50
C HIS A 131 -13.01 -7.88 -5.51
N HIS A 132 -13.11 -9.16 -5.17
CA HIS A 132 -14.31 -9.97 -5.47
C HIS A 132 -15.34 -10.01 -4.35
N HIS A 133 -15.00 -9.61 -3.13
CA HIS A 133 -15.91 -9.66 -1.98
C HIS A 133 -16.85 -8.46 -1.85
N HIS A 134 -16.92 -7.57 -2.85
CA HIS A 134 -17.65 -6.30 -2.77
C HIS A 134 -18.98 -6.30 -3.54
N LYS A 135 -19.67 -7.45 -3.61
CA LYS A 135 -20.97 -7.58 -4.32
C LYS A 135 -22.08 -6.67 -3.79
N TYR A 136 -21.92 -6.11 -2.61
CA TYR A 136 -22.80 -5.09 -2.03
C TYR A 136 -22.63 -3.70 -2.66
N LEU A 137 -21.54 -3.46 -3.39
CA LEU A 137 -21.33 -2.21 -4.11
C LEU A 137 -22.23 -2.14 -5.33
N THR A 138 -22.81 -0.97 -5.54
CA THR A 138 -23.69 -0.65 -6.66
C THR A 138 -23.34 0.70 -7.26
N ASN A 139 -24.04 1.07 -8.32
CA ASN A 139 -23.94 2.41 -8.92
C ASN A 139 -24.52 3.55 -8.05
N GLN A 140 -24.98 3.25 -6.84
CA GLN A 140 -25.36 4.23 -5.81
C GLN A 140 -24.36 4.32 -4.69
N SER A 141 -23.31 3.52 -4.70
CA SER A 141 -22.33 3.44 -3.61
C SER A 141 -21.34 4.59 -3.61
N LEU A 142 -20.83 4.89 -2.43
CA LEU A 142 -19.67 5.75 -2.18
C LEU A 142 -18.52 4.88 -1.70
N VAL A 143 -17.37 4.98 -2.37
CA VAL A 143 -16.13 4.33 -1.98
C VAL A 143 -15.09 5.38 -1.60
N LEU A 144 -14.40 5.15 -0.49
CA LEU A 144 -13.24 5.92 -0.04
C LEU A 144 -12.01 5.01 -0.04
N ASP A 145 -10.99 5.38 -0.81
CA ASP A 145 -9.76 4.63 -1.03
C ASP A 145 -8.56 5.43 -0.48
N VAL A 146 -7.90 4.90 0.54
CA VAL A 146 -6.78 5.52 1.24
C VAL A 146 -5.50 4.77 0.90
N GLY A 147 -4.65 5.41 0.09
CA GLY A 147 -3.45 4.81 -0.51
C GLY A 147 -3.74 4.26 -1.91
N GLY A 148 -4.17 5.15 -2.81
CA GLY A 148 -4.61 4.77 -4.15
C GLY A 148 -3.51 4.28 -5.08
N ASN A 149 -2.24 4.54 -4.76
CA ASN A 149 -1.08 4.14 -5.55
C ASN A 149 -1.26 4.49 -7.05
N VAL A 150 -1.02 3.58 -7.97
CA VAL A 150 -1.26 3.75 -9.42
C VAL A 150 -2.73 3.50 -9.83
N GLY A 151 -3.62 3.26 -8.87
CA GLY A 151 -5.07 3.11 -9.08
C GLY A 151 -5.49 1.79 -9.72
N GLU A 152 -4.84 0.68 -9.40
CA GLU A 152 -5.24 -0.63 -9.91
C GLU A 152 -6.53 -1.11 -9.24
N ASP A 153 -6.58 -1.08 -7.90
CA ASP A 153 -7.78 -1.45 -7.13
C ASP A 153 -8.95 -0.52 -7.48
N ALA A 154 -8.70 0.80 -7.54
CA ALA A 154 -9.70 1.78 -7.94
C ALA A 154 -10.24 1.48 -9.35
N ALA A 155 -9.38 1.21 -10.32
CA ALA A 155 -9.79 0.89 -11.69
C ALA A 155 -10.65 -0.38 -11.74
N TYR A 156 -10.29 -1.40 -10.95
CA TYR A 156 -11.08 -2.62 -10.85
C TYR A 156 -12.48 -2.36 -10.28
N LEU A 157 -12.55 -1.72 -9.10
CA LEU A 157 -13.82 -1.45 -8.41
C LEU A 157 -14.73 -0.53 -9.24
N ILE A 158 -14.18 0.50 -9.89
CA ILE A 158 -14.92 1.38 -10.77
C ILE A 158 -15.46 0.63 -11.99
N LYS A 159 -14.66 -0.22 -12.61
CA LYS A 159 -15.07 -0.99 -13.78
C LYS A 159 -16.20 -1.97 -13.46
N HIS A 160 -16.14 -2.65 -12.32
CA HIS A 160 -17.06 -3.75 -12.00
C HIS A 160 -18.33 -3.30 -11.28
N TYR A 161 -18.24 -2.27 -10.43
CA TYR A 161 -19.35 -1.84 -9.59
C TYR A 161 -19.88 -0.44 -9.97
N ASN A 162 -19.09 0.36 -10.70
CA ASN A 162 -19.43 1.70 -11.17
C ASN A 162 -20.07 2.58 -10.07
N PRO A 163 -19.41 2.75 -8.90
CA PRO A 163 -19.98 3.48 -7.77
C PRO A 163 -20.34 4.92 -8.17
N LYS A 164 -21.34 5.50 -7.50
CA LYS A 164 -21.78 6.88 -7.72
C LYS A 164 -20.66 7.88 -7.49
N ASN A 165 -19.87 7.66 -6.43
CA ASN A 165 -18.68 8.44 -6.14
C ASN A 165 -17.55 7.51 -5.69
N TYR A 166 -16.34 7.80 -6.16
CA TYR A 166 -15.11 7.16 -5.75
C TYR A 166 -14.12 8.24 -5.33
N VAL A 167 -13.73 8.25 -4.07
CA VAL A 167 -12.77 9.20 -3.52
C VAL A 167 -11.47 8.46 -3.27
N VAL A 168 -10.37 8.88 -3.91
CA VAL A 168 -9.07 8.24 -3.76
C VAL A 168 -8.02 9.24 -3.30
N LEU A 169 -7.25 8.83 -2.28
CA LEU A 169 -6.18 9.61 -1.69
C LEU A 169 -4.83 8.95 -2.00
N GLU A 170 -3.90 9.74 -2.52
CA GLU A 170 -2.53 9.31 -2.77
C GLU A 170 -1.57 10.46 -2.44
N PRO A 171 -0.78 10.32 -1.36
CA PRO A 171 0.08 11.40 -0.91
C PRO A 171 1.31 11.62 -1.78
N LEU A 172 1.82 10.57 -2.45
CA LEU A 172 3.00 10.71 -3.29
C LEU A 172 2.64 11.35 -4.64
N LYS A 173 3.17 12.53 -4.91
CA LYS A 173 2.81 13.35 -6.07
C LYS A 173 2.97 12.64 -7.41
N LEU A 174 3.97 11.78 -7.54
CA LEU A 174 4.19 10.98 -8.75
C LEU A 174 3.00 10.05 -9.01
N LEU A 175 2.63 9.25 -8.02
CA LEU A 175 1.51 8.30 -8.12
C LEU A 175 0.17 9.02 -8.26
N TYR A 176 -0.02 10.11 -7.53
CA TYR A 176 -1.20 10.98 -7.68
C TYR A 176 -1.40 11.48 -9.11
N ARG A 177 -0.32 11.91 -9.79
CA ARG A 177 -0.40 12.33 -11.21
C ARG A 177 -0.89 11.20 -12.11
N ASN A 178 -0.47 9.97 -11.85
CA ASN A 178 -0.95 8.80 -12.57
C ASN A 178 -2.45 8.58 -12.36
N LEU A 179 -2.94 8.75 -11.12
CA LEU A 179 -4.38 8.68 -10.82
C LEU A 179 -5.17 9.74 -11.59
N VAL A 180 -4.72 11.01 -11.57
CA VAL A 180 -5.38 12.10 -12.31
C VAL A 180 -5.47 11.79 -13.79
N VAL A 181 -4.41 11.31 -14.41
CA VAL A 181 -4.39 10.93 -15.83
C VAL A 181 -5.31 9.73 -16.09
N LYS A 182 -5.23 8.69 -15.25
CA LYS A 182 -6.02 7.45 -15.36
C LYS A 182 -7.52 7.74 -15.31
N PHE A 183 -7.95 8.62 -14.41
CA PHE A 183 -9.38 8.90 -14.16
C PHE A 183 -9.88 10.22 -14.74
N LYS A 184 -9.11 10.88 -15.61
CA LYS A 184 -9.48 12.19 -16.20
C LYS A 184 -10.87 12.26 -16.86
N ASN A 185 -11.36 11.12 -17.37
CA ASN A 185 -12.67 11.01 -18.02
C ASN A 185 -13.75 10.39 -17.11
N ARG A 186 -13.50 10.35 -15.79
CA ARG A 186 -14.43 9.81 -14.79
C ARG A 186 -14.81 10.90 -13.79
N PRO A 187 -15.84 11.70 -14.06
CA PRO A 187 -16.21 12.84 -13.21
C PRO A 187 -16.67 12.43 -11.80
N ASN A 188 -17.03 11.17 -11.62
CA ASN A 188 -17.40 10.58 -10.33
C ASN A 188 -16.19 10.12 -9.50
N VAL A 189 -14.95 10.27 -10.00
CA VAL A 189 -13.72 9.94 -9.29
C VAL A 189 -13.04 11.22 -8.81
N LEU A 190 -12.96 11.39 -7.50
CA LEU A 190 -12.29 12.52 -6.86
C LEU A 190 -10.92 12.06 -6.37
N THR A 191 -9.87 12.74 -6.81
CA THR A 191 -8.49 12.40 -6.44
C THR A 191 -7.88 13.51 -5.56
N TYR A 192 -7.24 13.13 -4.45
CA TYR A 192 -6.58 14.07 -3.55
C TYR A 192 -5.11 13.69 -3.34
N ASN A 193 -4.20 14.67 -3.49
CA ASN A 193 -2.76 14.47 -3.24
C ASN A 193 -2.43 14.68 -1.75
N ILE A 194 -3.00 13.86 -0.91
CA ILE A 194 -2.82 13.83 0.53
C ILE A 194 -2.94 12.40 1.05
N GLY A 195 -2.27 12.10 2.16
CA GLY A 195 -2.52 10.93 3.00
C GLY A 195 -3.30 11.29 4.26
N LEU A 196 -3.69 10.29 5.04
CA LEU A 196 -4.39 10.48 6.31
C LEU A 196 -3.48 10.09 7.48
N SER A 197 -3.60 10.83 8.60
CA SER A 197 -2.91 10.57 9.86
C SER A 197 -3.69 11.18 11.02
N LYS A 198 -3.16 11.11 12.24
CA LYS A 198 -3.73 11.79 13.43
C LYS A 198 -3.57 13.31 13.39
N LYS A 199 -2.61 13.84 12.61
CA LYS A 199 -2.27 15.27 12.54
C LYS A 199 -1.91 15.69 11.11
N ASN A 200 -1.90 17.00 10.86
CA ASN A 200 -1.35 17.54 9.64
C ASN A 200 0.17 17.56 9.72
N GLU A 201 0.83 16.97 8.73
CA GLU A 201 2.30 16.90 8.68
C GLU A 201 2.80 16.78 7.24
N VAL A 202 4.01 17.24 6.99
CA VAL A 202 4.70 17.05 5.71
C VAL A 202 6.00 16.32 5.99
N PHE A 203 6.20 15.22 5.31
CA PHE A 203 7.45 14.45 5.33
C PHE A 203 8.23 14.69 4.06
N MET A 204 9.54 14.80 4.18
CA MET A 204 10.46 14.77 3.05
C MET A 204 11.07 13.38 2.99
N LEU A 205 10.80 12.64 1.94
CA LEU A 205 11.17 11.22 1.82
C LEU A 205 11.93 10.95 0.53
N SER A 206 12.77 9.92 0.56
CA SER A 206 13.24 9.26 -0.66
C SER A 206 12.17 8.32 -1.18
N ILE A 207 12.15 8.13 -2.50
CA ILE A 207 11.22 7.16 -3.12
C ILE A 207 11.73 5.76 -2.86
N GLU A 208 10.88 4.91 -2.30
CA GLU A 208 11.16 3.52 -1.96
C GLU A 208 10.24 2.58 -2.74
N GLY A 209 10.70 1.32 -2.93
CA GLY A 209 9.95 0.30 -3.66
C GLY A 209 9.98 0.49 -5.17
N HIS A 210 9.13 -0.24 -5.87
CA HIS A 210 8.98 -0.15 -7.32
C HIS A 210 8.10 1.04 -7.67
N ASP A 211 8.70 2.08 -8.27
CA ASP A 211 8.01 3.32 -8.63
C ASP A 211 7.36 4.08 -7.44
N GLY A 212 7.82 3.81 -6.20
CA GLY A 212 7.35 4.48 -4.99
C GLY A 212 6.23 3.76 -4.23
N ASP A 213 5.89 2.53 -4.62
CA ASP A 213 4.78 1.75 -4.02
C ASP A 213 4.96 1.43 -2.54
N ALA A 214 6.19 1.45 -2.02
CA ALA A 214 6.51 1.26 -0.60
C ALA A 214 6.96 2.55 0.10
N THR A 215 6.78 3.73 -0.50
CA THR A 215 7.22 4.99 0.10
C THR A 215 6.35 5.38 1.29
N SER A 216 6.95 5.38 2.48
CA SER A 216 6.25 5.64 3.73
C SER A 216 7.17 6.30 4.77
N PRO A 217 6.67 7.23 5.60
CA PRO A 217 7.43 7.78 6.72
C PRO A 217 7.72 6.75 7.81
N PHE A 218 7.09 5.59 7.76
CA PHE A 218 7.30 4.48 8.69
C PHE A 218 8.34 3.47 8.20
N LEU A 219 8.76 3.54 6.94
CA LEU A 219 9.79 2.66 6.39
C LEU A 219 11.19 3.27 6.52
N ALA A 220 11.35 4.54 6.14
CA ALA A 220 12.63 5.23 6.19
C ALA A 220 12.48 6.65 6.76
N LYS A 221 13.28 6.99 7.78
CA LYS A 221 13.46 8.37 8.21
C LYS A 221 14.55 9.02 7.36
N THR A 222 14.17 9.66 6.27
CA THR A 222 15.12 10.48 5.51
C THR A 222 14.81 11.95 5.74
N THR A 223 15.80 12.70 6.21
CA THR A 223 15.77 14.17 6.24
C THR A 223 16.16 14.76 4.89
N ASP A 224 16.76 13.96 4.02
CA ASP A 224 17.36 14.37 2.76
C ASP A 224 16.53 13.94 1.53
N GLY A 225 15.27 13.55 1.76
CA GLY A 225 14.36 13.15 0.71
C GLY A 225 14.00 14.33 -0.21
N THR A 226 13.83 14.02 -1.50
CA THR A 226 13.50 15.01 -2.54
C THR A 226 12.00 15.10 -2.82
N CYS A 227 11.20 14.17 -2.26
CA CYS A 227 9.76 14.13 -2.46
C CYS A 227 9.01 14.48 -1.17
N SER A 228 8.04 15.39 -1.26
CA SER A 228 7.15 15.65 -0.16
C SER A 228 5.99 14.66 -0.14
N LEU A 229 5.65 14.22 1.07
CA LEU A 229 4.46 13.43 1.36
C LEU A 229 3.64 14.19 2.40
N LYS A 230 2.45 14.63 2.00
CA LYS A 230 1.55 15.41 2.86
C LYS A 230 0.50 14.49 3.48
N VAL A 231 0.38 14.55 4.79
CA VAL A 231 -0.70 13.89 5.51
C VAL A 231 -1.54 14.92 6.26
N VAL A 232 -2.82 14.64 6.37
CA VAL A 232 -3.78 15.51 7.07
C VAL A 232 -4.52 14.75 8.14
N ASN A 233 -5.06 15.50 9.10
CA ASN A 233 -5.86 14.92 10.17
C ASN A 233 -7.09 14.20 9.57
N THR A 234 -7.19 12.90 9.84
CA THR A 234 -8.24 12.01 9.34
C THR A 234 -9.64 12.54 9.66
N THR A 235 -9.88 12.95 10.91
CA THR A 235 -11.19 13.43 11.34
C THR A 235 -11.58 14.71 10.60
N VAL A 236 -10.63 15.65 10.44
CA VAL A 236 -10.88 16.91 9.74
C VAL A 236 -11.17 16.65 8.27
N PHE A 237 -10.39 15.79 7.60
CA PHE A 237 -10.63 15.44 6.21
C PHE A 237 -12.02 14.82 6.01
N LEU A 238 -12.34 13.79 6.80
CA LEU A 238 -13.60 13.07 6.68
C LEU A 238 -14.81 13.98 6.95
N THR A 239 -14.72 14.84 7.96
CA THR A 239 -15.79 15.80 8.29
C THR A 239 -15.96 16.84 7.17
N LYS A 240 -14.87 17.36 6.61
CA LYS A 240 -14.95 18.29 5.46
C LYS A 240 -15.58 17.62 4.24
N LEU A 241 -15.24 16.36 3.98
CA LEU A 241 -15.83 15.58 2.89
C LEU A 241 -17.34 15.33 3.13
N GLY A 242 -17.80 15.36 4.37
CA GLY A 242 -19.19 15.14 4.76
C GLY A 242 -19.46 13.78 5.41
N VAL A 243 -18.44 12.99 5.70
CA VAL A 243 -18.61 11.77 6.51
C VAL A 243 -19.10 12.16 7.91
N GLY A 244 -20.17 11.52 8.33
CA GLY A 244 -20.94 11.92 9.53
C GLY A 244 -22.35 12.40 9.18
N CYS A 245 -22.57 12.91 7.94
CA CYS A 245 -23.89 13.24 7.39
C CYS A 245 -24.47 12.09 6.57
N PHE A 246 -23.60 11.27 6.02
CA PHE A 246 -23.94 10.11 5.20
C PHE A 246 -23.01 8.95 5.51
N ASP A 247 -23.43 7.76 5.12
CA ASP A 247 -22.62 6.56 5.21
C ASP A 247 -21.74 6.38 3.96
N VAL A 248 -20.54 5.88 4.16
CA VAL A 248 -19.61 5.38 3.13
C VAL A 248 -19.84 3.87 2.99
N ASP A 249 -20.06 3.39 1.78
CA ASP A 249 -20.35 1.97 1.54
C ASP A 249 -19.10 1.11 1.75
N LEU A 250 -17.94 1.58 1.25
CA LEU A 250 -16.66 0.91 1.47
C LEU A 250 -15.57 1.95 1.75
N MET A 251 -14.83 1.76 2.83
CA MET A 251 -13.50 2.35 3.00
C MET A 251 -12.45 1.26 2.82
N THR A 252 -11.56 1.43 1.85
CA THR A 252 -10.37 0.58 1.68
C THR A 252 -9.13 1.36 2.08
N ILE A 253 -8.21 0.71 2.84
CA ILE A 253 -7.02 1.35 3.38
C ILE A 253 -5.81 0.45 3.10
N ASN A 254 -4.90 0.94 2.27
CA ASN A 254 -3.62 0.28 1.99
C ASN A 254 -2.55 1.37 1.82
N CYS A 255 -1.97 1.83 2.92
CA CYS A 255 -1.23 3.09 2.95
C CYS A 255 0.11 3.01 3.71
N GLU A 256 0.70 1.83 3.74
CA GLU A 256 2.06 1.61 4.24
C GLU A 256 2.26 2.15 5.67
N GLY A 257 1.35 1.79 6.59
CA GLY A 257 1.41 2.10 8.03
C GLY A 257 0.43 3.17 8.51
N CYS A 258 -0.24 3.90 7.62
CA CYS A 258 -1.22 4.92 8.04
C CYS A 258 -2.55 4.31 8.53
N GLU A 259 -2.84 3.05 8.22
CA GLU A 259 -4.07 2.35 8.60
C GLU A 259 -4.37 2.41 10.10
N TYR A 260 -3.33 2.35 10.93
CA TYR A 260 -3.49 2.45 12.39
C TYR A 260 -4.00 3.82 12.81
N ASP A 261 -3.42 4.87 12.28
CA ASP A 261 -3.82 6.25 12.60
C ASP A 261 -5.23 6.56 12.10
N VAL A 262 -5.58 6.06 10.92
CA VAL A 262 -6.91 6.22 10.31
C VAL A 262 -7.96 5.50 11.16
N LEU A 263 -7.76 4.21 11.44
CA LEU A 263 -8.70 3.40 12.20
C LEU A 263 -8.88 3.92 13.63
N GLU A 264 -7.80 4.23 14.33
CA GLU A 264 -7.86 4.81 15.67
C GLU A 264 -8.60 6.17 15.68
N SER A 265 -8.40 7.00 14.65
CA SER A 265 -9.07 8.30 14.53
C SER A 265 -10.57 8.15 14.30
N ILE A 266 -11.01 7.28 13.40
CA ILE A 266 -12.45 7.08 13.15
C ILE A 266 -13.15 6.41 14.31
N ILE A 267 -12.47 5.51 15.04
CA ILE A 267 -13.02 4.86 16.24
C ILE A 267 -13.20 5.87 17.37
N SER A 268 -12.16 6.64 17.70
CA SER A 268 -12.19 7.59 18.83
C SER A 268 -13.20 8.73 18.61
N ASN A 269 -13.47 9.10 17.36
CA ASN A 269 -14.40 10.16 17.01
C ASN A 269 -15.80 9.64 16.61
N SER A 270 -16.11 8.37 16.84
CA SER A 270 -17.37 7.70 16.46
C SER A 270 -17.71 7.72 14.97
N LEU A 271 -16.81 8.21 14.11
CA LEU A 271 -16.99 8.21 12.65
C LEU A 271 -17.03 6.80 12.09
N VAL A 272 -16.48 5.81 12.80
CA VAL A 272 -16.52 4.41 12.44
C VAL A 272 -17.94 3.92 12.12
N ASN A 273 -18.95 4.48 12.76
CA ASN A 273 -20.36 4.15 12.52
C ASN A 273 -20.88 4.59 11.14
N ASN A 274 -20.15 5.45 10.44
CA ASN A 274 -20.50 5.91 9.09
C ASN A 274 -19.89 5.08 7.97
N PHE A 275 -19.19 4.01 8.30
CA PHE A 275 -18.63 3.08 7.30
C PHE A 275 -19.41 1.77 7.36
N LYS A 276 -20.04 1.38 6.24
CA LYS A 276 -20.76 0.09 6.17
C LYS A 276 -19.78 -1.07 6.10
N HIS A 277 -18.71 -0.89 5.32
CA HIS A 277 -17.64 -1.88 5.18
C HIS A 277 -16.29 -1.16 5.30
N ILE A 278 -15.37 -1.77 6.03
CA ILE A 278 -13.99 -1.30 6.19
C ILE A 278 -13.07 -2.45 5.79
N GLN A 279 -12.25 -2.23 4.78
CA GLN A 279 -11.22 -3.15 4.32
C GLN A 279 -9.85 -2.51 4.54
N PHE A 280 -8.89 -3.27 5.04
CA PHE A 280 -7.56 -2.69 5.23
C PHE A 280 -6.44 -3.73 5.14
N ALA A 281 -5.30 -3.27 4.62
CA ALA A 281 -4.01 -3.91 4.78
C ALA A 281 -3.48 -3.70 6.20
N THR A 282 -2.52 -4.52 6.61
CA THR A 282 -1.83 -4.35 7.88
C THR A 282 -0.33 -4.49 7.70
N HIS A 283 0.41 -3.44 8.03
CA HIS A 283 1.86 -3.37 7.88
C HIS A 283 2.54 -3.41 9.25
N THR A 284 2.79 -4.61 9.77
CA THR A 284 3.37 -4.79 11.12
C THR A 284 4.89 -4.71 11.18
N LYS A 285 5.58 -4.73 10.02
CA LYS A 285 7.05 -4.84 9.95
C LYS A 285 7.75 -3.57 9.48
N LEU A 286 7.07 -2.43 9.49
CA LEU A 286 7.68 -1.14 9.13
C LEU A 286 8.57 -0.65 10.26
N ALA A 287 9.82 -0.27 9.93
CA ALA A 287 10.89 -0.04 10.89
C ALA A 287 10.62 1.08 11.92
N TYR A 288 9.86 2.09 11.52
CA TYR A 288 9.56 3.26 12.36
C TYR A 288 8.10 3.34 12.82
N LEU A 289 7.33 2.29 12.58
CA LEU A 289 5.96 2.20 13.08
C LEU A 289 5.97 1.77 14.56
N VAL A 290 5.40 2.61 15.41
CA VAL A 290 5.41 2.35 16.84
C VAL A 290 4.33 1.34 17.21
N ASP A 291 4.74 0.26 17.84
CA ASP A 291 3.90 -0.76 18.47
C ASP A 291 2.75 -1.31 17.61
N PRO A 292 3.01 -1.69 16.34
CA PRO A 292 1.94 -2.03 15.40
C PRO A 292 1.12 -3.25 15.82
N VAL A 293 1.72 -4.23 16.48
CA VAL A 293 1.05 -5.47 16.89
C VAL A 293 0.01 -5.21 17.98
N ASN A 294 0.38 -4.48 19.04
CA ASN A 294 -0.57 -4.08 20.08
C ASN A 294 -1.66 -3.17 19.54
N ARG A 295 -1.31 -2.19 18.68
CA ARG A 295 -2.29 -1.32 18.02
C ARG A 295 -3.29 -2.12 17.21
N TYR A 296 -2.82 -3.06 16.38
CA TYR A 296 -3.69 -3.95 15.63
C TYR A 296 -4.65 -4.73 16.54
N CYS A 297 -4.12 -5.45 17.54
CA CYS A 297 -4.93 -6.26 18.42
C CYS A 297 -5.98 -5.42 19.20
N ARG A 298 -5.60 -4.21 19.60
CA ARG A 298 -6.51 -3.25 20.22
C ARG A 298 -7.60 -2.77 19.25
N ILE A 299 -7.25 -2.44 18.00
CA ILE A 299 -8.19 -2.03 16.95
C ILE A 299 -9.20 -3.15 16.67
N GLN A 300 -8.79 -4.42 16.67
CA GLN A 300 -9.68 -5.57 16.53
C GLN A 300 -10.79 -5.55 17.59
N GLU A 301 -10.44 -5.36 18.85
CA GLU A 301 -11.42 -5.31 19.94
C GLU A 301 -12.37 -4.10 19.82
N LEU A 302 -11.84 -2.96 19.45
CA LEU A 302 -12.65 -1.75 19.30
C LEU A 302 -13.58 -1.80 18.09
N LEU A 303 -13.14 -2.39 16.96
CA LEU A 303 -13.98 -2.59 15.78
C LEU A 303 -15.13 -3.55 16.05
N GLN A 304 -14.90 -4.61 16.84
CA GLN A 304 -15.95 -5.58 17.21
C GLN A 304 -17.15 -4.93 17.89
N ARG A 305 -17.00 -3.77 18.52
CA ARG A 305 -18.12 -3.05 19.16
C ARG A 305 -19.17 -2.56 18.16
N THR A 306 -18.79 -2.34 16.90
CA THR A 306 -19.66 -1.78 15.85
C THR A 306 -19.76 -2.65 14.61
N HIS A 307 -18.72 -3.39 14.33
CA HIS A 307 -18.59 -4.22 13.12
C HIS A 307 -18.43 -5.70 13.50
N ARG A 308 -18.63 -6.57 12.53
CA ARG A 308 -18.25 -7.98 12.59
C ARG A 308 -17.21 -8.25 11.52
N LEU A 309 -16.28 -9.11 11.82
CA LEU A 309 -15.28 -9.58 10.86
C LEU A 309 -15.97 -10.37 9.74
N SER A 310 -15.75 -10.00 8.49
CA SER A 310 -16.30 -10.70 7.32
C SER A 310 -15.34 -11.74 6.81
N TYR A 311 -14.06 -11.37 6.68
CA TYR A 311 -12.95 -12.28 6.43
C TYR A 311 -11.65 -11.67 6.95
N SER A 312 -10.65 -12.52 7.22
CA SER A 312 -9.36 -12.09 7.74
C SER A 312 -8.23 -12.99 7.29
N TYR A 313 -7.20 -12.36 6.77
CA TYR A 313 -5.83 -12.85 6.73
C TYR A 313 -5.07 -12.09 7.82
N LYS A 314 -5.19 -12.56 9.04
CA LYS A 314 -4.80 -11.88 10.27
C LYS A 314 -3.42 -11.22 10.15
N PHE A 315 -3.31 -9.93 10.51
CA PHE A 315 -2.11 -9.10 10.34
C PHE A 315 -1.65 -8.85 8.90
N ASN A 316 -2.47 -9.17 7.88
CA ASN A 316 -2.17 -8.92 6.48
C ASN A 316 -3.30 -8.16 5.78
N TRP A 317 -4.53 -8.72 5.78
CA TRP A 317 -5.68 -8.13 5.08
C TRP A 317 -6.99 -8.54 5.71
N GLU A 318 -7.89 -7.57 5.95
CA GLU A 318 -9.17 -7.83 6.62
C GLU A 318 -10.29 -7.00 6.04
N THR A 319 -11.51 -7.52 6.18
CA THR A 319 -12.74 -6.74 5.95
C THR A 319 -13.71 -6.91 7.11
N TRP A 320 -14.24 -5.78 7.54
CA TRP A 320 -15.22 -5.64 8.60
C TRP A 320 -16.52 -5.08 8.06
N THR A 321 -17.65 -5.63 8.45
CA THR A 321 -18.99 -5.18 8.06
C THR A 321 -19.75 -4.68 9.29
N ARG A 322 -20.34 -3.50 9.18
CA ARG A 322 -21.15 -2.91 10.27
C ARG A 322 -22.29 -3.86 10.66
N ARG A 323 -22.56 -3.96 11.95
CA ARG A 323 -23.44 -5.01 12.52
C ARG A 323 -24.89 -4.92 12.06
N ASP A 324 -25.38 -3.73 11.71
CA ASP A 324 -26.74 -3.49 11.19
C ASP A 324 -26.91 -3.87 9.71
N ILE A 325 -25.82 -4.15 9.00
CA ILE A 325 -25.87 -4.55 7.59
C ILE A 325 -26.11 -6.07 7.51
N THR A 326 -27.19 -6.47 6.85
CA THR A 326 -27.45 -7.88 6.53
C THR A 326 -26.61 -8.28 5.31
N ILE A 327 -25.91 -9.39 5.39
CA ILE A 327 -25.09 -9.95 4.28
C ILE A 327 -25.97 -10.92 3.49
#